data_dc8be9018c699b622d23969e2f833d71
#
_entry.id   dc8be9018c699b622d23969e2f833d71
#
_cell.length_a   1.000
_cell.length_b   1.000
_cell.length_c   1.000
_cell.angle_alpha   90.00
_cell.angle_beta   90.00
_cell.angle_gamma   90.00
#
_symmetry.space_group_name_H-M   'P 1'
#
loop_
_entity.id
_entity.type
_entity.pdbx_description
1 polymer ?
#
loop_
_entity_poly.entity_id
_entity_poly.type
_entity_poly.pdbx_seq_one_letter_code
_entity_poly.pdbx_strand_id
1 'polypeptide(L)'
;MKTTTKFFTFILIVSVFTILSAQQKNDKFGKDKKEISKMLDDFNGAAAKADFTTYFNYFADESTFIGTDATEVWDKQAFMIWAKPYFDKKKTWNFTSLKRNIYFAKDDKLAWFDELLDTQMKICRGSGVVEKIEGQWKVKQYVLSVTVPNDVVDKVVAEKSSLEDVLIQQLKNK
;
A
#
# COMPACT_ATOMS: atom_id res chain seq x y z
N MET A 1 43.23 -42.17 -15.93
CA MET A 1 43.12 -40.79 -15.34
C MET A 1 42.35 -39.79 -16.22
N LYS A 2 41.26 -40.19 -16.88
CA LYS A 2 40.47 -39.27 -17.75
C LYS A 2 38.99 -39.15 -17.38
N THR A 3 38.54 -39.80 -16.30
CA THR A 3 37.12 -39.87 -15.95
C THR A 3 36.71 -38.83 -14.87
N THR A 4 37.65 -38.33 -14.09
CA THR A 4 37.37 -37.37 -12.99
C THR A 4 37.10 -35.93 -13.47
N THR A 5 37.67 -35.51 -14.58
CA THR A 5 37.53 -34.12 -15.08
C THR A 5 36.11 -33.87 -15.65
N LYS A 6 35.50 -34.87 -16.27
CA LYS A 6 34.12 -34.72 -16.83
C LYS A 6 33.05 -34.64 -15.75
N PHE A 7 33.23 -35.30 -14.62
CA PHE A 7 32.29 -35.26 -13.49
C PHE A 7 32.30 -33.90 -12.75
N PHE A 8 33.49 -33.30 -12.60
CA PHE A 8 33.63 -31.99 -11.98
C PHE A 8 33.02 -30.87 -12.85
N THR A 9 33.18 -30.96 -14.17
CA THR A 9 32.62 -29.95 -15.10
C THR A 9 31.08 -30.02 -15.10
N PHE A 10 30.47 -31.20 -14.98
CA PHE A 10 29.03 -31.39 -14.94
C PHE A 10 28.42 -30.80 -13.65
N ILE A 11 29.06 -31.04 -12.50
CA ILE A 11 28.62 -30.47 -11.19
C ILE A 11 28.69 -28.95 -11.21
N LEU A 12 29.73 -28.37 -11.82
CA LEU A 12 29.90 -26.91 -11.89
C LEU A 12 28.81 -26.25 -12.77
N ILE A 13 28.43 -26.89 -13.88
CA ILE A 13 27.37 -26.40 -14.78
C ILE A 13 26.02 -26.45 -14.10
N VAL A 14 25.70 -27.53 -13.36
CA VAL A 14 24.43 -27.63 -12.62
C VAL A 14 24.34 -26.61 -11.51
N SER A 15 25.43 -26.31 -10.79
CA SER A 15 25.43 -25.32 -9.74
C SER A 15 25.25 -23.89 -10.28
N VAL A 16 25.82 -23.57 -11.45
CA VAL A 16 25.62 -22.27 -12.11
C VAL A 16 24.18 -22.08 -12.58
N PHE A 17 23.54 -23.13 -13.11
CA PHE A 17 22.13 -23.07 -13.53
C PHE A 17 21.18 -22.89 -12.34
N THR A 18 21.45 -23.49 -11.19
CA THR A 18 20.61 -23.32 -9.99
C THR A 18 20.75 -21.92 -9.39
N ILE A 19 21.94 -21.32 -9.41
CA ILE A 19 22.17 -19.95 -8.95
C ILE A 19 21.49 -18.95 -9.88
N LEU A 20 21.60 -19.10 -11.19
CA LEU A 20 20.92 -18.26 -12.19
C LEU A 20 19.40 -18.32 -12.04
N SER A 21 18.83 -19.52 -11.83
CA SER A 21 17.39 -19.70 -11.65
C SER A 21 16.88 -19.07 -10.34
N ALA A 22 17.67 -19.10 -9.26
CA ALA A 22 17.34 -18.47 -7.99
C ALA A 22 17.41 -16.94 -8.09
N GLN A 23 18.39 -16.41 -8.83
CA GLN A 23 18.56 -14.99 -9.07
C GLN A 23 17.45 -14.42 -9.97
N GLN A 24 17.04 -15.17 -10.98
CA GLN A 24 15.94 -14.82 -11.88
C GLN A 24 14.58 -14.83 -11.15
N LYS A 25 14.37 -15.72 -10.18
CA LYS A 25 13.18 -15.77 -9.34
C LYS A 25 13.09 -14.59 -8.37
N ASN A 26 14.24 -14.06 -7.90
CA ASN A 26 14.32 -12.90 -7.02
C ASN A 26 14.07 -11.57 -7.79
N ASP A 27 14.30 -11.57 -9.10
CA ASP A 27 14.15 -10.36 -9.94
C ASP A 27 12.75 -10.28 -10.61
N LYS A 28 11.98 -11.37 -10.59
CA LYS A 28 10.65 -11.41 -11.22
C LYS A 28 9.75 -10.25 -10.80
N PHE A 29 9.81 -9.86 -9.53
CA PHE A 29 9.00 -8.77 -8.98
C PHE A 29 9.79 -7.47 -8.77
N GLY A 30 11.07 -7.44 -9.08
CA GLY A 30 11.92 -6.27 -8.83
C GLY A 30 11.45 -5.03 -9.59
N LYS A 31 11.03 -5.23 -10.85
CA LYS A 31 10.46 -4.17 -11.69
C LYS A 31 9.11 -3.70 -11.14
N ASP A 32 8.20 -4.63 -10.90
CA ASP A 32 6.85 -4.31 -10.38
C ASP A 32 6.89 -3.63 -9.00
N LYS A 33 7.80 -4.04 -8.11
CA LYS A 33 8.01 -3.35 -6.82
C LYS A 33 8.39 -1.89 -7.00
N LYS A 34 9.31 -1.60 -7.94
CA LYS A 34 9.71 -0.23 -8.24
C LYS A 34 8.56 0.59 -8.85
N GLU A 35 7.79 -0.01 -9.76
CA GLU A 35 6.63 0.62 -10.38
C GLU A 35 5.54 0.93 -9.35
N ILE A 36 5.19 -0.01 -8.48
CA ILE A 36 4.22 0.19 -7.40
C ILE A 36 4.72 1.26 -6.43
N SER A 37 5.99 1.18 -6.02
CA SER A 37 6.55 2.17 -5.09
C SER A 37 6.48 3.57 -5.67
N LYS A 38 6.89 3.74 -6.94
CA LYS A 38 6.78 5.01 -7.65
C LYS A 38 5.33 5.48 -7.77
N MET A 39 4.42 4.59 -8.13
CA MET A 39 3.00 4.91 -8.25
C MET A 39 2.42 5.43 -6.94
N LEU A 40 2.75 4.80 -5.80
CA LEU A 40 2.31 5.24 -4.47
C LEU A 40 2.95 6.58 -4.05
N ASP A 41 4.20 6.85 -4.44
CA ASP A 41 4.84 8.14 -4.21
C ASP A 41 4.19 9.25 -5.06
N ASP A 42 3.91 8.97 -6.32
CA ASP A 42 3.22 9.90 -7.22
C ASP A 42 1.77 10.15 -6.77
N PHE A 43 1.08 9.12 -6.29
CA PHE A 43 -0.25 9.19 -5.66
C PHE A 43 -0.27 10.17 -4.47
N ASN A 44 0.65 9.99 -3.51
CA ASN A 44 0.78 10.91 -2.39
C ASN A 44 1.19 12.32 -2.84
N GLY A 45 2.08 12.41 -3.84
CA GLY A 45 2.52 13.68 -4.42
C GLY A 45 1.39 14.44 -5.14
N ALA A 46 0.45 13.74 -5.78
CA ALA A 46 -0.72 14.34 -6.40
C ALA A 46 -1.67 14.95 -5.35
N ALA A 47 -1.90 14.24 -4.23
CA ALA A 47 -2.65 14.77 -3.11
C ALA A 47 -1.99 16.04 -2.54
N ALA A 48 -0.69 16.01 -2.26
CA ALA A 48 0.05 17.14 -1.73
C ALA A 48 -0.01 18.40 -2.63
N LYS A 49 -0.12 18.20 -3.95
CA LYS A 49 -0.26 19.27 -4.95
C LYS A 49 -1.71 19.69 -5.20
N ALA A 50 -2.66 19.06 -4.54
CA ALA A 50 -4.10 19.20 -4.81
C ALA A 50 -4.46 18.93 -6.30
N ASP A 51 -3.77 17.98 -6.93
CA ASP A 51 -4.08 17.53 -8.28
C ASP A 51 -5.14 16.41 -8.22
N PHE A 52 -6.39 16.82 -8.22
CA PHE A 52 -7.55 15.94 -8.09
C PHE A 52 -7.58 14.86 -9.17
N THR A 53 -7.39 15.25 -10.43
CA THR A 53 -7.49 14.32 -11.55
C THR A 53 -6.41 13.26 -11.50
N THR A 54 -5.16 13.66 -11.28
CA THR A 54 -4.03 12.73 -11.18
C THR A 54 -4.18 11.82 -9.97
N TYR A 55 -4.60 12.35 -8.81
CA TYR A 55 -4.82 11.57 -7.59
C TYR A 55 -5.83 10.43 -7.81
N PHE A 56 -7.01 10.74 -8.33
CA PHE A 56 -8.08 9.76 -8.55
C PHE A 56 -7.83 8.83 -9.73
N ASN A 57 -6.95 9.19 -10.68
CA ASN A 57 -6.51 8.30 -11.74
C ASN A 57 -5.64 7.13 -11.22
N TYR A 58 -5.04 7.22 -10.04
CA TYR A 58 -4.34 6.10 -9.44
C TYR A 58 -5.28 5.05 -8.83
N PHE A 59 -6.53 5.37 -8.57
CA PHE A 59 -7.53 4.40 -8.10
C PHE A 59 -8.09 3.57 -9.26
N ALA A 60 -8.28 2.27 -9.02
CA ALA A 60 -9.14 1.44 -9.86
C ALA A 60 -10.59 1.93 -9.76
N ASP A 61 -11.43 1.63 -10.78
CA ASP A 61 -12.82 2.09 -10.76
C ASP A 61 -13.64 1.48 -9.62
N GLU A 62 -13.44 0.19 -9.37
CA GLU A 62 -14.02 -0.51 -8.21
C GLU A 62 -13.03 -0.54 -7.05
N SER A 63 -12.69 0.61 -6.50
CA SER A 63 -11.76 0.72 -5.37
C SER A 63 -12.44 1.24 -4.11
N THR A 64 -11.80 0.97 -2.97
CA THR A 64 -12.26 1.40 -1.66
C THR A 64 -11.16 2.19 -0.96
N PHE A 65 -11.51 3.34 -0.39
CA PHE A 65 -10.68 4.08 0.55
C PHE A 65 -11.28 3.97 1.95
N ILE A 66 -10.45 3.60 2.93
CA ILE A 66 -10.80 3.51 4.34
C ILE A 66 -9.94 4.52 5.08
N GLY A 67 -10.60 5.52 5.66
CA GLY A 67 -9.94 6.60 6.38
C GLY A 67 -9.60 6.26 7.83
N THR A 68 -9.23 7.27 8.59
CA THR A 68 -8.76 7.11 9.97
C THR A 68 -9.90 7.00 11.01
N ASP A 69 -11.10 7.45 10.66
CA ASP A 69 -12.28 7.28 11.48
C ASP A 69 -13.00 5.97 11.15
N ALA A 70 -13.60 5.32 12.14
CA ALA A 70 -14.25 4.04 11.97
C ALA A 70 -15.45 4.07 10.99
N THR A 71 -16.01 5.23 10.71
CA THR A 71 -17.13 5.46 9.78
C THR A 71 -16.68 5.78 8.36
N GLU A 72 -15.41 6.02 8.15
CA GLU A 72 -14.83 6.46 6.88
C GLU A 72 -14.53 5.28 5.96
N VAL A 73 -15.53 4.80 5.26
CA VAL A 73 -15.42 3.77 4.22
C VAL A 73 -16.12 4.25 2.96
N TRP A 74 -15.36 4.49 1.89
CA TRP A 74 -15.89 5.04 0.64
C TRP A 74 -15.48 4.19 -0.56
N ASP A 75 -16.40 3.99 -1.49
CA ASP A 75 -16.02 3.68 -2.86
C ASP A 75 -15.36 4.89 -3.53
N LYS A 76 -14.80 4.70 -4.72
CA LYS A 76 -14.10 5.77 -5.45
C LYS A 76 -14.99 7.01 -5.65
N GLN A 77 -16.25 6.84 -6.03
CA GLN A 77 -17.14 7.95 -6.33
C GLN A 77 -17.48 8.75 -5.08
N ALA A 78 -17.85 8.07 -4.00
CA ALA A 78 -18.12 8.71 -2.72
C ALA A 78 -16.88 9.44 -2.18
N PHE A 79 -15.69 8.83 -2.32
CA PHE A 79 -14.45 9.47 -1.91
C PHE A 79 -14.12 10.70 -2.77
N MET A 80 -14.34 10.64 -4.09
CA MET A 80 -14.19 11.82 -4.96
C MET A 80 -15.09 12.98 -4.52
N ILE A 81 -16.36 12.70 -4.20
CA ILE A 81 -17.32 13.71 -3.74
C ILE A 81 -16.85 14.34 -2.42
N TRP A 82 -16.47 13.49 -1.45
CA TRP A 82 -16.00 13.95 -0.14
C TRP A 82 -14.70 14.76 -0.24
N ALA A 83 -13.74 14.31 -1.07
CA ALA A 83 -12.43 14.95 -1.19
C ALA A 83 -12.46 16.27 -2.00
N LYS A 84 -13.38 16.39 -2.96
CA LYS A 84 -13.43 17.52 -3.92
C LYS A 84 -13.28 18.91 -3.27
N PRO A 85 -13.99 19.27 -2.17
CA PRO A 85 -13.85 20.57 -1.54
C PRO A 85 -12.45 20.85 -0.98
N TYR A 86 -11.72 19.82 -0.54
CA TYR A 86 -10.35 19.95 -0.04
C TYR A 86 -9.37 20.23 -1.16
N PHE A 87 -9.51 19.55 -2.29
CA PHE A 87 -8.70 19.77 -3.49
C PHE A 87 -8.96 21.16 -4.08
N ASP A 88 -10.21 21.60 -4.20
CA ASP A 88 -10.56 22.92 -4.72
C ASP A 88 -9.98 24.06 -3.89
N LYS A 89 -9.94 23.87 -2.58
CA LYS A 89 -9.36 24.85 -1.62
C LYS A 89 -7.85 24.72 -1.47
N LYS A 90 -7.20 23.73 -2.16
CA LYS A 90 -5.78 23.39 -2.01
C LYS A 90 -5.39 23.14 -0.52
N LYS A 91 -6.29 22.52 0.23
CA LYS A 91 -6.12 22.14 1.64
C LYS A 91 -6.17 20.61 1.79
N THR A 92 -5.39 19.94 0.98
CA THR A 92 -5.26 18.49 0.96
C THR A 92 -4.24 18.00 1.98
N TRP A 93 -4.03 16.70 2.00
CA TRP A 93 -3.05 16.03 2.85
C TRP A 93 -1.70 15.88 2.15
N ASN A 94 -0.65 15.83 2.95
CA ASN A 94 0.71 15.57 2.48
C ASN A 94 1.28 14.39 3.26
N PHE A 95 1.56 13.29 2.56
CA PHE A 95 2.10 12.08 3.13
C PHE A 95 3.43 11.74 2.46
N THR A 96 4.44 11.44 3.28
CA THR A 96 5.76 11.01 2.81
C THR A 96 6.05 9.61 3.34
N SER A 97 6.32 8.67 2.45
CA SER A 97 6.66 7.30 2.84
C SER A 97 8.01 7.25 3.55
N LEU A 98 8.02 6.74 4.79
CA LEU A 98 9.22 6.48 5.60
C LEU A 98 9.74 5.07 5.38
N LYS A 99 8.84 4.12 5.19
CA LYS A 99 9.16 2.70 4.97
C LYS A 99 7.99 2.06 4.24
N ARG A 100 8.28 1.23 3.23
CA ARG A 100 7.26 0.49 2.46
C ARG A 100 7.69 -0.94 2.21
N ASN A 101 6.76 -1.87 2.39
CA ASN A 101 6.90 -3.26 2.01
C ASN A 101 5.85 -3.58 0.96
N ILE A 102 6.21 -4.39 -0.05
CA ILE A 102 5.32 -4.78 -1.16
C ILE A 102 5.43 -6.28 -1.35
N TYR A 103 4.29 -6.94 -1.39
CA TYR A 103 4.12 -8.39 -1.51
C TYR A 103 3.24 -8.72 -2.71
N PHE A 104 3.45 -9.86 -3.34
CA PHE A 104 2.76 -10.26 -4.57
C PHE A 104 1.96 -11.53 -4.41
N ALA A 105 0.80 -11.57 -5.07
CA ALA A 105 0.06 -12.80 -5.31
C ALA A 105 0.77 -13.66 -6.39
N LYS A 106 0.32 -14.92 -6.56
CA LYS A 106 0.94 -15.83 -7.50
C LYS A 106 0.74 -15.44 -8.98
N ASP A 107 -0.33 -14.74 -9.28
CA ASP A 107 -0.75 -14.36 -10.65
C ASP A 107 -0.11 -13.08 -11.18
N ASP A 108 0.78 -12.45 -10.42
CA ASP A 108 1.51 -11.23 -10.79
C ASP A 108 0.62 -9.99 -11.10
N LYS A 109 -0.69 -10.09 -10.91
CA LYS A 109 -1.63 -9.00 -11.19
C LYS A 109 -2.13 -8.32 -9.93
N LEU A 110 -1.94 -8.95 -8.78
CA LEU A 110 -2.35 -8.46 -7.48
C LEU A 110 -1.15 -8.36 -6.55
N ALA A 111 -1.02 -7.24 -5.88
CA ALA A 111 -0.04 -7.04 -4.82
C ALA A 111 -0.70 -6.32 -3.65
N TRP A 112 -0.14 -6.49 -2.46
CA TRP A 112 -0.53 -5.72 -1.28
C TRP A 112 0.71 -5.06 -0.68
N PHE A 113 0.48 -3.99 0.04
CA PHE A 113 1.56 -3.23 0.67
C PHE A 113 1.18 -2.78 2.06
N ASP A 114 2.20 -2.48 2.84
CA ASP A 114 2.13 -1.67 4.05
C ASP A 114 3.22 -0.61 4.03
N GLU A 115 2.93 0.54 4.61
CA GLU A 115 3.89 1.63 4.71
C GLU A 115 3.72 2.43 6.00
N LEU A 116 4.82 2.99 6.49
CA LEU A 116 4.81 4.05 7.49
C LEU A 116 4.94 5.39 6.78
N LEU A 117 4.08 6.31 7.16
CA LEU A 117 3.96 7.63 6.55
C LEU A 117 4.27 8.71 7.59
N ASP A 118 5.07 9.71 7.20
CA ASP A 118 5.12 11.00 7.89
C ASP A 118 3.96 11.86 7.38
N THR A 119 3.11 12.31 8.29
CA THR A 119 1.90 13.06 7.99
C THR A 119 1.70 14.21 8.98
N GLN A 120 0.70 15.07 8.70
CA GLN A 120 0.25 16.08 9.67
C GLN A 120 -0.29 15.47 10.99
N MET A 121 -0.69 14.19 10.97
CA MET A 121 -1.11 13.40 12.15
C MET A 121 0.05 12.63 12.79
N LYS A 122 1.30 12.96 12.45
CA LYS A 122 2.52 12.23 12.78
C LYS A 122 2.56 10.89 12.05
N ILE A 123 3.10 9.83 12.67
CA ILE A 123 3.26 8.55 11.99
C ILE A 123 1.89 7.89 11.80
N CYS A 124 1.53 7.68 10.54
CA CYS A 124 0.39 6.87 10.14
C CYS A 124 0.87 5.57 9.49
N ARG A 125 -0.02 4.61 9.41
CA ARG A 125 0.16 3.40 8.61
C ARG A 125 -0.77 3.48 7.41
N GLY A 126 -0.19 3.45 6.22
CA GLY A 126 -0.89 3.13 4.99
C GLY A 126 -0.80 1.62 4.74
N SER A 127 -1.86 1.00 4.30
CA SER A 127 -1.84 -0.36 3.77
C SER A 127 -2.89 -0.50 2.67
N GLY A 128 -2.70 -1.46 1.78
CA GLY A 128 -3.66 -1.59 0.71
C GLY A 128 -3.35 -2.70 -0.28
N VAL A 129 -4.21 -2.77 -1.26
CA VAL A 129 -4.13 -3.70 -2.39
C VAL A 129 -4.01 -2.89 -3.66
N VAL A 130 -3.11 -3.31 -4.53
CA VAL A 130 -2.95 -2.76 -5.87
C VAL A 130 -3.15 -3.86 -6.91
N GLU A 131 -3.78 -3.50 -8.02
CA GLU A 131 -4.10 -4.40 -9.11
C GLU A 131 -3.48 -3.87 -10.41
N LYS A 132 -2.95 -4.78 -11.24
CA LYS A 132 -2.39 -4.43 -12.54
C LYS A 132 -3.49 -4.49 -13.60
N ILE A 133 -4.02 -3.33 -13.98
CA ILE A 133 -5.09 -3.14 -14.96
C ILE A 133 -4.48 -2.53 -16.23
N GLU A 134 -4.64 -3.19 -17.37
CA GLU A 134 -4.10 -2.74 -18.67
C GLU A 134 -2.61 -2.38 -18.62
N GLY A 135 -1.83 -3.16 -17.85
CA GLY A 135 -0.40 -2.96 -17.68
C GLY A 135 0.01 -1.88 -16.67
N GLN A 136 -0.93 -1.19 -16.05
CA GLN A 136 -0.68 -0.14 -15.04
C GLN A 136 -1.13 -0.61 -13.66
N TRP A 137 -0.32 -0.30 -12.63
CA TRP A 137 -0.72 -0.53 -11.25
C TRP A 137 -1.71 0.53 -10.78
N LYS A 138 -2.82 0.08 -10.19
CA LYS A 138 -3.90 0.92 -9.64
C LYS A 138 -4.18 0.52 -8.20
N VAL A 139 -4.57 1.48 -7.37
CA VAL A 139 -5.02 1.24 -6.00
C VAL A 139 -6.42 0.62 -6.04
N LYS A 140 -6.56 -0.60 -5.53
CA LYS A 140 -7.83 -1.32 -5.38
C LYS A 140 -8.43 -1.11 -4.00
N GLN A 141 -7.59 -1.06 -2.98
CA GLN A 141 -7.96 -0.70 -1.62
C GLN A 141 -6.83 0.09 -0.97
N TYR A 142 -7.16 1.13 -0.25
CA TYR A 142 -6.24 1.87 0.61
C TYR A 142 -6.85 2.02 2.00
N VAL A 143 -6.08 1.72 3.02
CA VAL A 143 -6.44 1.89 4.43
C VAL A 143 -5.42 2.83 5.06
N LEU A 144 -5.89 3.91 5.65
CA LEU A 144 -5.08 4.84 6.44
C LEU A 144 -5.43 4.69 7.92
N SER A 145 -4.41 4.50 8.76
CA SER A 145 -4.61 4.39 10.21
C SER A 145 -3.60 5.23 10.96
N VAL A 146 -4.04 5.94 11.97
CA VAL A 146 -3.14 6.61 12.93
C VAL A 146 -2.45 5.54 13.78
N THR A 147 -1.12 5.60 13.90
CA THR A 147 -0.40 4.72 14.82
C THR A 147 -0.31 5.35 16.20
N VAL A 148 -0.56 4.54 17.23
CA VAL A 148 -0.49 4.99 18.61
C VAL A 148 0.70 4.31 19.30
N PRO A 149 1.67 5.06 19.86
CA PRO A 149 2.72 4.48 20.69
C PRO A 149 2.14 3.76 21.93
N ASN A 150 2.68 2.60 22.27
CA ASN A 150 2.17 1.78 23.40
C ASN A 150 2.13 2.55 24.72
N ASP A 151 3.09 3.45 24.95
CA ASP A 151 3.19 4.24 26.19
C ASP A 151 2.04 5.22 26.42
N VAL A 152 1.25 5.51 25.38
CA VAL A 152 0.13 6.48 25.45
C VAL A 152 -1.22 5.87 25.04
N VAL A 153 -1.26 4.56 24.78
CA VAL A 153 -2.47 3.89 24.28
C VAL A 153 -3.65 4.05 25.25
N ASP A 154 -3.40 3.93 26.56
CA ASP A 154 -4.46 4.05 27.58
C ASP A 154 -5.08 5.44 27.60
N LYS A 155 -4.30 6.50 27.35
CA LYS A 155 -4.81 7.86 27.24
C LYS A 155 -5.71 8.02 26.01
N VAL A 156 -5.28 7.47 24.87
CA VAL A 156 -6.09 7.50 23.63
C VAL A 156 -7.39 6.71 23.82
N VAL A 157 -7.34 5.54 24.49
CA VAL A 157 -8.55 4.76 24.81
C VAL A 157 -9.49 5.57 25.69
N ALA A 158 -9.00 6.24 26.73
CA ALA A 158 -9.84 7.07 27.60
C ALA A 158 -10.55 8.19 26.84
N GLU A 159 -9.83 8.88 25.92
CA GLU A 159 -10.38 10.00 25.13
C GLU A 159 -11.45 9.54 24.11
N LYS A 160 -11.29 8.37 23.49
CA LYS A 160 -12.18 7.89 22.42
C LYS A 160 -13.35 7.07 22.94
N SER A 161 -13.30 6.52 24.17
CA SER A 161 -14.28 5.55 24.68
C SER A 161 -15.71 6.06 24.62
N SER A 162 -16.00 7.27 25.06
CA SER A 162 -17.36 7.81 25.07
C SER A 162 -17.98 7.95 23.68
N LEU A 163 -17.15 8.17 22.65
CA LEU A 163 -17.60 8.29 21.27
C LEU A 163 -17.76 6.91 20.62
N GLU A 164 -16.77 6.03 20.84
CA GLU A 164 -16.78 4.70 20.20
C GLU A 164 -17.73 3.72 20.84
N ASP A 165 -17.99 3.80 22.16
CA ASP A 165 -18.95 2.93 22.83
C ASP A 165 -20.36 3.05 22.22
N VAL A 166 -20.77 4.25 21.81
CA VAL A 166 -22.03 4.47 21.10
C VAL A 166 -22.03 3.76 19.75
N LEU A 167 -20.95 3.92 18.98
CA LEU A 167 -20.83 3.27 17.67
C LEU A 167 -20.76 1.74 17.79
N ILE A 168 -20.01 1.23 18.78
CA ILE A 168 -19.94 -0.20 19.07
C ILE A 168 -21.32 -0.80 19.34
N GLN A 169 -22.15 -0.13 20.15
CA GLN A 169 -23.49 -0.59 20.42
C GLN A 169 -24.38 -0.56 19.18
N GLN A 170 -24.29 0.48 18.36
CA GLN A 170 -25.02 0.56 17.09
C GLN A 170 -24.64 -0.57 16.12
N LEU A 171 -23.34 -0.91 16.04
CA LEU A 171 -22.85 -1.97 15.15
C LEU A 171 -23.22 -3.38 15.64
N LYS A 172 -23.29 -3.60 16.98
CA LYS A 172 -23.70 -4.88 17.55
C LYS A 172 -25.18 -5.18 17.39
N ASN A 173 -26.01 -4.16 17.21
CA ASN A 173 -27.45 -4.27 17.10
C ASN A 173 -27.95 -4.30 15.64
N LYS A 174 -27.07 -4.39 14.67
CA LYS A 174 -27.37 -4.62 13.25
C LYS A 174 -27.36 -6.11 12.92
#